data_dee692d522330ca013f8098935d7392e
#
_entry.id   dee692d522330ca013f8098935d7392e
#
_cell.length_a   1.000
_cell.length_b   1.000
_cell.length_c   1.000
_cell.angle_alpha   90.00
_cell.angle_beta   90.00
_cell.angle_gamma   90.00
#
_symmetry.space_group_name_H-M   'P 1'
#
loop_
_entity.id
_entity.type
_entity.pdbx_description
1 polymer ?
#
loop_
_entity_poly.entity_id
_entity_poly.type
_entity_poly.pdbx_seq_one_letter_code
_entity_poly.pdbx_strand_id
1 'polypeptide(L)'
;DLWAGPGGKAALLSSIARERNIQFTANEISTARAELVSQVVHGDRVLVLDGRTIGSLSEKFDAILIDAPCTGLGALRRRPEVRWRRTLQDLRALTQLQRELVDSAIEALSPGGVLGYATCSPHLAETSIQIADIKKKHTGLRQVPVDEYLPASLHNATRDGAMSLWTHKHGTDAMYLALFRKDIG
;
A
#
# COMPACT_ATOMS: atom_id res chain seq x y z
N ASP A 1 -0.25 7.64 -4.39
CA ASP A 1 -0.97 6.86 -3.37
C ASP A 1 -2.27 6.32 -3.98
N LEU A 2 -2.36 4.99 -4.12
CA LEU A 2 -3.45 4.38 -4.88
C LEU A 2 -4.76 4.25 -4.08
N TRP A 3 -4.71 4.25 -2.75
CA TRP A 3 -5.87 4.13 -1.86
C TRP A 3 -5.77 5.15 -0.73
N ALA A 4 -5.88 6.43 -1.11
CA ALA A 4 -5.42 7.57 -0.31
C ALA A 4 -6.33 7.96 0.86
N GLY A 5 -7.62 7.65 0.80
CA GLY A 5 -8.59 8.09 1.81
C GLY A 5 -8.42 7.44 3.19
N PRO A 6 -8.58 8.19 4.25
CA PRO A 6 -9.09 9.57 4.35
C PRO A 6 -8.02 10.68 4.22
N GLY A 7 -6.74 10.38 3.89
CA GLY A 7 -5.75 11.41 3.56
C GLY A 7 -4.51 11.48 4.46
N GLY A 8 -4.44 10.72 5.57
CA GLY A 8 -3.30 10.82 6.50
C GLY A 8 -1.94 10.49 5.88
N LYS A 9 -1.86 9.40 5.10
CA LYS A 9 -0.63 9.03 4.37
C LYS A 9 -0.40 9.95 3.18
N ALA A 10 -1.48 10.29 2.46
CA ALA A 10 -1.42 11.21 1.32
C ALA A 10 -0.86 12.57 1.71
N ALA A 11 -1.27 13.15 2.86
CA ALA A 11 -0.74 14.41 3.38
C ALA A 11 0.78 14.37 3.60
N LEU A 12 1.27 13.28 4.22
CA LEU A 12 2.71 13.09 4.45
C LEU A 12 3.47 12.95 3.13
N LEU A 13 2.97 12.12 2.21
CA LEU A 13 3.60 11.90 0.91
C LEU A 13 3.60 13.17 0.06
N SER A 14 2.51 13.94 0.06
CA SER A 14 2.40 15.25 -0.59
C SER A 14 3.44 16.24 -0.04
N SER A 15 3.61 16.30 1.29
CA SER A 15 4.62 17.16 1.91
C SER A 15 6.05 16.80 1.48
N ILE A 16 6.39 15.51 1.52
CA ILE A 16 7.70 15.02 1.08
C ILE A 16 7.92 15.27 -0.42
N ALA A 17 6.89 15.06 -1.23
CA ALA A 17 6.95 15.28 -2.67
C ALA A 17 7.26 16.74 -2.99
N ARG A 18 6.60 17.68 -2.31
CA ARG A 18 6.88 19.13 -2.44
C ARG A 18 8.30 19.51 -2.04
N GLU A 19 8.76 19.03 -0.89
CA GLU A 19 10.13 19.28 -0.45
C GLU A 19 11.17 18.81 -1.46
N ARG A 20 10.87 17.73 -2.19
CA ARG A 20 11.75 17.12 -3.18
C ARG A 20 11.46 17.52 -4.62
N ASN A 21 10.51 18.42 -4.85
CA ASN A 21 10.04 18.83 -6.18
C ASN A 21 9.60 17.63 -7.05
N ILE A 22 8.86 16.69 -6.44
CA ILE A 22 8.29 15.49 -7.08
C ILE A 22 6.79 15.71 -7.27
N GLN A 23 6.24 15.29 -8.40
CA GLN A 23 4.80 15.29 -8.62
C GLN A 23 4.14 14.19 -7.78
N PHE A 24 3.08 14.53 -7.07
CA PHE A 24 2.29 13.60 -6.30
C PHE A 24 0.87 13.47 -6.87
N THR A 25 0.37 12.25 -6.89
CA THR A 25 -1.02 11.96 -7.26
C THR A 25 -1.63 11.03 -6.21
N ALA A 26 -2.75 11.43 -5.66
CA ALA A 26 -3.58 10.60 -4.80
C ALA A 26 -4.77 10.04 -5.60
N ASN A 27 -5.16 8.79 -5.33
CA ASN A 27 -6.37 8.19 -5.88
C ASN A 27 -7.26 7.65 -4.77
N GLU A 28 -8.56 7.91 -4.85
CA GLU A 28 -9.55 7.39 -3.92
C GLU A 28 -10.88 7.17 -4.65
N ILE A 29 -11.44 5.97 -4.60
CA ILE A 29 -12.67 5.61 -5.31
C ILE A 29 -13.92 6.35 -4.77
N SER A 30 -13.95 6.67 -3.48
CA SER A 30 -15.07 7.36 -2.84
C SER A 30 -14.93 8.87 -3.00
N THR A 31 -15.85 9.52 -3.70
CA THR A 31 -15.88 10.99 -3.88
C THR A 31 -15.79 11.72 -2.55
N ALA A 32 -16.58 11.31 -1.55
CA ALA A 32 -16.57 11.94 -0.24
C ALA A 32 -15.22 11.82 0.49
N ARG A 33 -14.49 10.70 0.32
CA ARG A 33 -13.14 10.55 0.88
C ARG A 33 -12.10 11.29 0.05
N ALA A 34 -12.25 11.35 -1.27
CA ALA A 34 -11.38 12.11 -2.15
C ALA A 34 -11.44 13.62 -1.84
N GLU A 35 -12.61 14.14 -1.47
CA GLU A 35 -12.76 15.51 -0.98
C GLU A 35 -11.95 15.76 0.31
N LEU A 36 -11.91 14.80 1.24
CA LEU A 36 -11.07 14.90 2.43
C LEU A 36 -9.58 14.85 2.06
N VAL A 37 -9.19 13.99 1.13
CA VAL A 37 -7.82 13.92 0.62
C VAL A 37 -7.41 15.25 0.00
N SER A 38 -8.25 15.86 -0.83
CA SER A 38 -7.95 17.13 -1.49
C SER A 38 -7.69 18.30 -0.53
N GLN A 39 -8.30 18.25 0.67
CA GLN A 39 -8.09 19.26 1.71
C GLN A 39 -6.69 19.19 2.35
N VAL A 40 -6.03 18.04 2.29
CA VAL A 40 -4.76 17.80 2.98
C VAL A 40 -3.56 17.66 2.05
N VAL A 41 -3.78 17.51 0.74
CA VAL A 41 -2.67 17.41 -0.24
C VAL A 41 -2.35 18.73 -0.96
N HIS A 42 -3.01 19.82 -0.59
CA HIS A 42 -2.68 21.21 -0.94
C HIS A 42 -2.21 21.48 -2.39
N GLY A 43 -3.06 21.16 -3.36
CA GLY A 43 -2.81 21.45 -4.77
C GLY A 43 -2.22 20.30 -5.59
N ASP A 44 -1.90 19.17 -4.97
CA ASP A 44 -1.58 17.95 -5.69
C ASP A 44 -2.84 17.35 -6.36
N ARG A 45 -2.62 16.53 -7.37
CA ARG A 45 -3.68 15.90 -8.14
C ARG A 45 -4.40 14.83 -7.34
N VAL A 46 -5.73 14.90 -7.28
CA VAL A 46 -6.58 13.85 -6.70
C VAL A 46 -7.46 13.25 -7.79
N LEU A 47 -7.36 11.94 -7.97
CA LEU A 47 -8.18 11.16 -8.88
C LEU A 47 -9.31 10.49 -8.10
N VAL A 48 -10.49 10.39 -8.76
CA VAL A 48 -11.63 9.64 -8.24
C VAL A 48 -11.88 8.46 -9.17
N LEU A 49 -11.04 7.44 -9.05
CA LEU A 49 -11.07 6.26 -9.92
C LEU A 49 -11.06 4.98 -9.10
N ASP A 50 -11.61 3.91 -9.67
CA ASP A 50 -11.35 2.57 -9.17
C ASP A 50 -9.85 2.25 -9.36
N GLY A 51 -9.14 2.00 -8.27
CA GLY A 51 -7.71 1.70 -8.30
C GLY A 51 -7.35 0.50 -9.18
N ARG A 52 -8.31 -0.37 -9.47
CA ARG A 52 -8.16 -1.50 -10.40
C ARG A 52 -8.04 -1.08 -11.88
N THR A 53 -8.29 0.19 -12.18
CA THR A 53 -8.27 0.71 -13.56
C THR A 53 -7.10 1.65 -13.83
N ILE A 54 -6.26 1.96 -12.86
CA ILE A 54 -5.15 2.91 -13.07
C ILE A 54 -4.12 2.42 -14.10
N GLY A 55 -4.00 1.10 -14.28
CA GLY A 55 -3.13 0.49 -15.30
C GLY A 55 -3.50 0.91 -16.73
N SER A 56 -4.77 1.27 -16.98
CA SER A 56 -5.26 1.73 -18.29
C SER A 56 -4.95 3.22 -18.57
N LEU A 57 -4.44 3.96 -17.60
CA LEU A 57 -4.00 5.34 -17.83
C LEU A 57 -2.79 5.35 -18.77
N SER A 58 -2.73 6.36 -19.64
CA SER A 58 -1.55 6.58 -20.50
C SER A 58 -0.32 7.01 -19.71
N GLU A 59 -0.55 7.60 -18.55
CA GLU A 59 0.48 8.05 -17.62
C GLU A 59 1.09 6.87 -16.86
N LYS A 60 2.40 6.95 -16.62
CA LYS A 60 3.15 6.00 -15.79
C LYS A 60 3.72 6.70 -14.57
N PHE A 61 3.93 5.93 -13.51
CA PHE A 61 4.40 6.44 -12.23
C PHE A 61 5.73 5.77 -11.85
N ASP A 62 6.66 6.56 -11.33
CA ASP A 62 7.97 6.06 -10.89
C ASP A 62 7.89 5.38 -9.51
N ALA A 63 6.88 5.73 -8.73
CA ALA A 63 6.58 5.09 -7.46
C ALA A 63 5.07 5.02 -7.21
N ILE A 64 4.59 3.86 -6.75
CA ILE A 64 3.21 3.66 -6.36
C ILE A 64 3.16 3.05 -4.96
N LEU A 65 2.39 3.68 -4.06
CA LEU A 65 2.04 3.09 -2.78
C LEU A 65 0.61 2.55 -2.83
N ILE A 66 0.44 1.29 -2.45
CA ILE A 66 -0.87 0.69 -2.16
C ILE A 66 -0.97 0.51 -0.64
N ASP A 67 -1.70 1.41 0.04
CA ASP A 67 -2.18 1.14 1.40
C ASP A 67 -3.44 0.28 1.26
N ALA A 68 -3.23 -1.03 1.14
CA ALA A 68 -4.23 -1.94 0.62
C ALA A 68 -5.45 -2.05 1.56
N PRO A 69 -6.68 -2.01 0.99
CA PRO A 69 -7.87 -2.32 1.77
C PRO A 69 -7.74 -3.74 2.33
N CYS A 70 -7.85 -3.88 3.65
CA CYS A 70 -7.59 -5.14 4.34
C CYS A 70 -8.60 -5.38 5.46
N THR A 71 -8.52 -6.54 6.11
CA THR A 71 -9.40 -6.84 7.25
C THR A 71 -9.25 -5.86 8.40
N GLY A 72 -8.11 -5.17 8.51
CA GLY A 72 -7.82 -4.22 9.58
C GLY A 72 -7.56 -4.87 10.94
N LEU A 73 -7.28 -6.19 10.97
CA LEU A 73 -7.03 -6.94 12.20
C LEU A 73 -5.77 -6.46 12.96
N GLY A 74 -4.89 -5.72 12.31
CA GLY A 74 -3.74 -5.11 12.95
C GLY A 74 -4.09 -3.95 13.89
N ALA A 75 -5.25 -3.34 13.71
CA ALA A 75 -5.73 -2.20 14.50
C ALA A 75 -6.62 -2.58 15.69
N LEU A 76 -6.72 -3.87 16.05
CA LEU A 76 -7.62 -4.36 17.12
C LEU A 76 -7.38 -3.67 18.47
N ARG A 77 -6.16 -3.19 18.73
CA ARG A 77 -5.85 -2.41 19.93
C ARG A 77 -6.70 -1.14 20.04
N ARG A 78 -6.97 -0.48 18.90
CA ARG A 78 -7.73 0.78 18.82
C ARG A 78 -9.17 0.58 18.35
N ARG A 79 -9.42 -0.53 17.65
CA ARG A 79 -10.71 -0.88 17.03
C ARG A 79 -11.08 -2.33 17.33
N PRO A 80 -11.36 -2.67 18.60
CA PRO A 80 -11.65 -4.05 18.99
C PRO A 80 -12.90 -4.62 18.32
N GLU A 81 -13.83 -3.75 17.89
CA GLU A 81 -15.06 -4.12 17.18
C GLU A 81 -14.81 -4.76 15.81
N VAL A 82 -13.64 -4.52 15.19
CA VAL A 82 -13.27 -5.13 13.89
C VAL A 82 -13.30 -6.65 13.98
N ARG A 83 -12.93 -7.23 15.14
CA ARG A 83 -12.97 -8.66 15.39
C ARG A 83 -14.33 -9.30 15.11
N TRP A 84 -15.42 -8.58 15.37
CA TRP A 84 -16.79 -9.06 15.23
C TRP A 84 -17.41 -8.71 13.87
N ARG A 85 -16.83 -7.79 13.14
CA ARG A 85 -17.33 -7.30 11.86
C ARG A 85 -16.74 -7.99 10.65
N ARG A 86 -15.66 -8.76 10.82
CA ARG A 86 -14.96 -9.42 9.70
C ARG A 86 -15.24 -10.91 9.67
N THR A 87 -15.54 -11.40 8.47
CA THR A 87 -15.82 -12.80 8.16
C THR A 87 -14.74 -13.38 7.24
N LEU A 88 -14.73 -14.71 7.07
CA LEU A 88 -13.87 -15.36 6.08
C LEU A 88 -14.23 -14.95 4.63
N GLN A 89 -15.48 -14.60 4.38
CA GLN A 89 -15.90 -14.11 3.07
C GLN A 89 -15.31 -12.72 2.80
N ASP A 90 -15.29 -11.82 3.79
CA ASP A 90 -14.62 -10.52 3.66
C ASP A 90 -13.14 -10.68 3.39
N LEU A 91 -12.46 -11.60 4.08
CA LEU A 91 -11.04 -11.88 3.85
C LEU A 91 -10.78 -12.31 2.39
N ARG A 92 -11.61 -13.20 1.84
CA ARG A 92 -11.50 -13.66 0.45
C ARG A 92 -11.71 -12.51 -0.55
N ALA A 93 -12.74 -11.70 -0.33
CA ALA A 93 -13.04 -10.55 -1.19
C ALA A 93 -11.91 -9.50 -1.13
N LEU A 94 -11.39 -9.21 0.06
CA LEU A 94 -10.30 -8.25 0.25
C LEU A 94 -8.99 -8.75 -0.37
N THR A 95 -8.62 -10.01 -0.19
CA THR A 95 -7.40 -10.56 -0.81
C THR A 95 -7.49 -10.58 -2.33
N GLN A 96 -8.68 -10.81 -2.90
CA GLN A 96 -8.89 -10.71 -4.35
C GLN A 96 -8.74 -9.25 -4.82
N LEU A 97 -9.37 -8.30 -4.13
CA LEU A 97 -9.24 -6.87 -4.42
C LEU A 97 -7.78 -6.39 -4.35
N GLN A 98 -7.04 -6.86 -3.35
CA GLN A 98 -5.60 -6.56 -3.21
C GLN A 98 -4.80 -7.03 -4.43
N ARG A 99 -5.07 -8.22 -4.96
CA ARG A 99 -4.42 -8.73 -6.18
C ARG A 99 -4.73 -7.85 -7.38
N GLU A 100 -5.98 -7.50 -7.58
CA GLU A 100 -6.43 -6.65 -8.69
C GLU A 100 -5.80 -5.25 -8.63
N LEU A 101 -5.68 -4.67 -7.43
CA LEU A 101 -5.00 -3.39 -7.23
C LEU A 101 -3.50 -3.48 -7.55
N VAL A 102 -2.84 -4.57 -7.13
CA VAL A 102 -1.43 -4.79 -7.43
C VAL A 102 -1.21 -4.98 -8.93
N ASP A 103 -2.04 -5.77 -9.60
CA ASP A 103 -1.96 -5.98 -11.05
C ASP A 103 -2.03 -4.63 -11.78
N SER A 104 -3.04 -3.83 -11.48
CA SER A 104 -3.24 -2.51 -12.08
C SER A 104 -2.11 -1.54 -11.77
N ALA A 105 -1.58 -1.57 -10.53
CA ALA A 105 -0.44 -0.74 -10.15
C ALA A 105 0.83 -1.11 -10.92
N ILE A 106 1.10 -2.41 -11.12
CA ILE A 106 2.27 -2.87 -11.90
C ILE A 106 2.18 -2.42 -13.36
N GLU A 107 0.97 -2.45 -13.94
CA GLU A 107 0.73 -1.93 -15.29
C GLU A 107 1.01 -0.41 -15.37
N ALA A 108 0.59 0.37 -14.36
CA ALA A 108 0.81 1.80 -14.29
C ALA A 108 2.26 2.19 -13.90
N LEU A 109 3.07 1.25 -13.41
CA LEU A 109 4.42 1.52 -12.95
C LEU A 109 5.41 1.62 -14.13
N SER A 110 6.25 2.66 -14.11
CA SER A 110 7.36 2.82 -15.06
C SER A 110 8.37 1.67 -14.96
N PRO A 111 9.09 1.31 -16.03
CA PRO A 111 10.29 0.48 -15.92
C PRO A 111 11.28 1.06 -14.88
N GLY A 112 11.82 0.23 -13.99
CA GLY A 112 12.66 0.66 -12.88
C GLY A 112 11.90 1.27 -11.69
N GLY A 113 10.59 1.48 -11.80
CA GLY A 113 9.75 2.08 -10.78
C GLY A 113 9.57 1.18 -9.54
N VAL A 114 9.13 1.78 -8.44
CA VAL A 114 8.98 1.12 -7.14
C VAL A 114 7.52 1.00 -6.74
N LEU A 115 7.10 -0.20 -6.35
CA LEU A 115 5.80 -0.48 -5.76
C LEU A 115 5.95 -0.76 -4.27
N GLY A 116 5.26 0.00 -3.45
CA GLY A 116 5.06 -0.29 -2.03
C GLY A 116 3.69 -0.94 -1.80
N TYR A 117 3.67 -2.10 -1.15
CA TYR A 117 2.46 -2.78 -0.71
C TYR A 117 2.40 -2.79 0.80
N ALA A 118 1.41 -2.13 1.37
CA ALA A 118 1.22 -2.01 2.81
C ALA A 118 -0.18 -2.49 3.23
N THR A 119 -0.28 -3.10 4.41
CA THR A 119 -1.56 -3.44 5.06
C THR A 119 -1.49 -3.23 6.57
N CYS A 120 -2.62 -2.90 7.19
CA CYS A 120 -2.79 -2.95 8.65
C CYS A 120 -3.41 -4.30 9.07
N SER A 121 -2.85 -5.40 8.59
CA SER A 121 -3.29 -6.76 8.93
C SER A 121 -2.09 -7.68 9.19
N PRO A 122 -2.12 -8.52 10.23
CA PRO A 122 -1.14 -9.58 10.45
C PRO A 122 -1.50 -10.88 9.74
N HIS A 123 -2.64 -10.94 9.03
CA HIS A 123 -3.13 -12.18 8.42
C HIS A 123 -2.27 -12.58 7.23
N LEU A 124 -1.81 -13.86 7.20
CA LEU A 124 -0.89 -14.34 6.17
C LEU A 124 -1.42 -14.19 4.74
N ALA A 125 -2.72 -14.38 4.52
CA ALA A 125 -3.34 -14.22 3.21
C ALA A 125 -3.32 -12.76 2.69
N GLU A 126 -3.15 -11.78 3.58
CA GLU A 126 -3.04 -10.36 3.26
C GLU A 126 -1.57 -9.87 3.31
N THR A 127 -0.63 -10.74 3.67
CA THR A 127 0.80 -10.42 3.84
C THR A 127 1.68 -11.40 3.07
N SER A 128 2.37 -12.33 3.73
CA SER A 128 3.37 -13.19 3.09
C SER A 128 2.85 -14.06 1.96
N ILE A 129 1.62 -14.59 2.05
CA ILE A 129 1.02 -15.35 0.95
C ILE A 129 0.75 -14.44 -0.25
N GLN A 130 0.23 -13.23 0.01
CA GLN A 130 -0.01 -12.23 -1.05
C GLN A 130 1.30 -11.87 -1.76
N ILE A 131 2.40 -11.68 -1.01
CA ILE A 131 3.72 -11.40 -1.59
C ILE A 131 4.24 -12.58 -2.41
N ALA A 132 4.04 -13.81 -1.95
CA ALA A 132 4.43 -15.00 -2.70
C ALA A 132 3.65 -15.10 -4.04
N ASP A 133 2.34 -14.81 -4.02
CA ASP A 133 1.49 -14.79 -5.21
C ASP A 133 1.94 -13.70 -6.20
N ILE A 134 2.24 -12.49 -5.72
CA ILE A 134 2.77 -11.39 -6.54
C ILE A 134 4.06 -11.82 -7.24
N LYS A 135 5.03 -12.34 -6.50
CA LYS A 135 6.33 -12.80 -7.04
C LYS A 135 6.17 -13.91 -8.08
N LYS A 136 5.23 -14.81 -7.86
CA LYS A 136 4.97 -15.92 -8.79
C LYS A 136 4.33 -15.43 -10.08
N LYS A 137 3.41 -14.46 -9.99
CA LYS A 137 2.64 -13.95 -11.15
C LYS A 137 3.44 -12.96 -11.98
N HIS A 138 4.23 -12.09 -11.34
CA HIS A 138 4.92 -10.97 -11.98
C HIS A 138 6.44 -11.16 -11.97
N THR A 139 6.93 -11.96 -12.92
CA THR A 139 8.37 -12.32 -13.00
C THR A 139 9.29 -11.13 -13.28
N GLY A 140 8.78 -10.04 -13.88
CA GLY A 140 9.49 -8.77 -14.07
C GLY A 140 9.44 -7.83 -12.86
N LEU A 141 9.05 -8.35 -11.68
CA LEU A 141 8.99 -7.57 -10.44
C LEU A 141 9.87 -8.22 -9.36
N ARG A 142 10.92 -7.52 -8.96
CA ARG A 142 11.86 -7.98 -7.93
C ARG A 142 11.53 -7.38 -6.57
N GLN A 143 11.38 -8.22 -5.54
CA GLN A 143 11.26 -7.74 -4.17
C GLN A 143 12.57 -7.06 -3.73
N VAL A 144 12.45 -5.88 -3.13
CA VAL A 144 13.57 -5.10 -2.57
C VAL A 144 13.51 -5.24 -1.05
N PRO A 145 14.63 -5.60 -0.38
CA PRO A 145 14.65 -5.68 1.08
C PRO A 145 14.32 -4.33 1.71
N VAL A 146 13.32 -4.30 2.59
CA VAL A 146 12.87 -3.04 3.21
C VAL A 146 13.87 -2.50 4.25
N ASP A 147 14.73 -3.34 4.81
CA ASP A 147 15.76 -2.97 5.79
C ASP A 147 16.77 -1.96 5.22
N GLU A 148 17.00 -1.96 3.90
CA GLU A 148 17.81 -0.95 3.21
C GLU A 148 17.27 0.49 3.38
N TYR A 149 15.96 0.62 3.68
CA TYR A 149 15.25 1.90 3.77
C TYR A 149 14.76 2.23 5.19
N LEU A 150 14.91 1.30 6.12
CA LEU A 150 14.44 1.46 7.49
C LEU A 150 15.57 1.92 8.41
N PRO A 151 15.27 2.72 9.44
CA PRO A 151 16.23 3.00 10.49
C PRO A 151 16.62 1.70 11.22
N ALA A 152 17.85 1.63 11.70
CA ALA A 152 18.41 0.43 12.36
C ALA A 152 17.54 -0.08 13.53
N SER A 153 16.83 0.81 14.20
CA SER A 153 15.89 0.47 15.28
C SER A 153 14.70 -0.42 14.84
N LEU A 154 14.41 -0.46 13.53
CA LEU A 154 13.33 -1.27 12.95
C LEU A 154 13.84 -2.52 12.19
N HIS A 155 15.14 -2.77 12.12
CA HIS A 155 15.67 -3.97 11.44
C HIS A 155 15.19 -5.28 12.09
N ASN A 156 14.90 -5.27 13.40
CA ASN A 156 14.30 -6.42 14.09
C ASN A 156 12.83 -6.69 13.69
N ALA A 157 12.20 -5.77 12.97
CA ALA A 157 10.86 -5.91 12.42
C ALA A 157 10.86 -6.50 11.00
N THR A 158 12.04 -6.73 10.39
CA THR A 158 12.15 -7.26 9.04
C THR A 158 12.28 -8.77 9.02
N ARG A 159 11.61 -9.40 8.06
CA ARG A 159 11.69 -10.83 7.78
C ARG A 159 11.38 -11.07 6.30
N ASP A 160 12.17 -11.91 5.67
CA ASP A 160 11.98 -12.29 4.25
C ASP A 160 11.88 -11.08 3.30
N GLY A 161 12.65 -10.00 3.61
CA GLY A 161 12.68 -8.75 2.84
C GLY A 161 11.47 -7.84 3.04
N ALA A 162 10.56 -8.16 3.95
CA ALA A 162 9.40 -7.33 4.28
C ALA A 162 9.44 -6.89 5.76
N MET A 163 8.78 -5.76 6.08
CA MET A 163 8.59 -5.31 7.46
C MET A 163 7.28 -5.85 8.02
N SER A 164 7.32 -6.33 9.26
CA SER A 164 6.16 -6.75 10.04
C SER A 164 6.21 -6.13 11.44
N LEU A 165 5.39 -5.11 11.67
CA LEU A 165 5.20 -4.55 13.00
C LEU A 165 4.16 -5.36 13.77
N TRP A 166 4.42 -5.59 15.05
CA TRP A 166 3.55 -6.35 15.94
C TRP A 166 3.25 -5.53 17.19
N THR A 167 1.99 -5.48 17.59
CA THR A 167 1.54 -4.68 18.74
C THR A 167 2.33 -5.00 20.02
N HIS A 168 2.56 -6.29 20.30
CA HIS A 168 3.25 -6.75 21.50
C HIS A 168 4.77 -6.56 21.47
N LYS A 169 5.36 -6.31 20.29
CA LYS A 169 6.82 -6.09 20.14
C LYS A 169 7.18 -4.63 19.96
N HIS A 170 6.35 -3.90 19.23
CA HIS A 170 6.70 -2.55 18.73
C HIS A 170 5.79 -1.46 19.31
N GLY A 171 4.76 -1.82 20.10
CA GLY A 171 3.84 -0.85 20.70
C GLY A 171 2.93 -0.11 19.72
N THR A 172 2.90 -0.54 18.45
CA THR A 172 2.12 0.05 17.37
C THR A 172 0.95 -0.86 16.98
N ASP A 173 0.12 -0.43 16.02
CA ASP A 173 -0.75 -1.36 15.30
C ASP A 173 0.12 -2.39 14.56
N ALA A 174 -0.42 -3.58 14.31
CA ALA A 174 0.26 -4.52 13.44
C ALA A 174 0.18 -4.01 11.99
N MET A 175 1.35 -3.83 11.37
CA MET A 175 1.49 -3.30 10.01
C MET A 175 2.44 -4.21 9.23
N TYR A 176 2.20 -4.30 7.94
CA TYR A 176 3.05 -5.01 7.00
C TYR A 176 3.43 -4.09 5.84
N LEU A 177 4.69 -4.17 5.38
CA LEU A 177 5.18 -3.45 4.21
C LEU A 177 6.14 -4.34 3.42
N ALA A 178 5.90 -4.45 2.12
CA ALA A 178 6.84 -5.02 1.16
C ALA A 178 7.09 -4.03 0.02
N LEU A 179 8.32 -4.00 -0.46
CA LEU A 179 8.74 -3.16 -1.58
C LEU A 179 9.13 -4.04 -2.76
N PHE A 180 8.80 -3.55 -3.95
CA PHE A 180 9.17 -4.18 -5.21
C PHE A 180 9.73 -3.15 -6.17
N ARG A 181 10.63 -3.59 -7.05
CA ARG A 181 11.12 -2.81 -8.17
C ARG A 181 10.79 -3.52 -9.47
N LYS A 182 10.22 -2.80 -10.42
CA LYS A 182 9.97 -3.30 -11.77
C LYS A 182 11.26 -3.32 -12.57
N ASP A 183 11.53 -4.38 -13.29
CA ASP A 183 12.69 -4.49 -14.16
C ASP A 183 12.70 -3.41 -15.25
N ILE A 184 13.87 -3.06 -15.74
CA ILE A 184 14.03 -1.97 -16.73
C ILE A 184 13.67 -2.42 -18.15
N GLY A 185 13.55 -3.75 -18.38
CA GLY A 185 13.28 -4.34 -19.70
C GLY A 185 14.57 -4.60 -20.48
#